data_09bc4c635a90ee7c6eb7bb2806f5c442
#
_entry.id   09bc4c635a90ee7c6eb7bb2806f5c442
#
_cell.length_a   1.000
_cell.length_b   1.000
_cell.length_c   1.000
_cell.angle_alpha   90.00
_cell.angle_beta   90.00
_cell.angle_gamma   90.00
#
_symmetry.space_group_name_H-M   'P 1'
#
loop_
_entity.id
_entity.type
_entity.pdbx_description
1 polymer ?
#
loop_
_entity_poly.entity_id
_entity_poly.type
_entity_poly.pdbx_seq_one_letter_code
_entity_poly.pdbx_strand_id
1 'polypeptide(L)'
;MVPESPLTMQGKVSYPSSEELPLSELSAAERFRIYDLYEAQLRQNGVELEHDPAECFQLLGYAELIQGSILLECAMHAAGLNWDDYAQLSAKEQQALLETGGEWTLLAQFGTLSDELMFGDCGCIYFYIRKDDLAAQRFDRVYLNLQCG
;
A
#
# COMPACT_ATOMS: atom_id res chain seq x y z
N MET A 1 13.37 -24.04 -10.86
CA MET A 1 13.62 -23.98 -9.39
C MET A 1 14.40 -22.70 -9.15
N VAL A 2 13.83 -21.76 -8.41
CA VAL A 2 14.52 -20.51 -8.08
C VAL A 2 15.69 -20.84 -7.16
N PRO A 3 16.94 -20.42 -7.47
CA PRO A 3 18.09 -20.71 -6.62
C PRO A 3 17.96 -20.03 -5.26
N GLU A 4 18.41 -20.68 -4.22
CA GLU A 4 18.52 -20.06 -2.89
C GLU A 4 19.56 -18.93 -2.95
N SER A 5 19.14 -17.75 -2.48
CA SER A 5 20.03 -16.59 -2.37
C SER A 5 19.98 -16.04 -0.95
N PRO A 6 21.12 -15.64 -0.37
CA PRO A 6 21.12 -15.02 0.95
C PRO A 6 20.41 -13.68 0.90
N LEU A 7 19.56 -13.40 1.89
CA LEU A 7 18.91 -12.12 2.06
C LEU A 7 19.70 -11.25 3.04
N THR A 8 19.96 -10.02 2.64
CA THR A 8 20.53 -8.99 3.52
C THR A 8 19.43 -7.98 3.84
N MET A 9 19.19 -7.74 5.12
CA MET A 9 18.21 -6.74 5.58
C MET A 9 18.92 -5.46 5.99
N GLN A 10 18.39 -4.33 5.53
CA GLN A 10 18.82 -2.99 5.93
C GLN A 10 17.63 -2.20 6.44
N GLY A 11 17.83 -1.38 7.48
CA GLY A 11 16.80 -0.45 7.94
C GLY A 11 16.68 0.72 6.98
N LYS A 12 15.45 1.05 6.56
CA LYS A 12 15.16 2.27 5.81
C LYS A 12 13.97 3.00 6.43
N VAL A 13 13.88 4.30 6.22
CA VAL A 13 12.68 5.09 6.53
C VAL A 13 11.82 5.10 5.27
N SER A 14 10.55 4.73 5.40
CA SER A 14 9.56 4.83 4.35
C SER A 14 8.52 5.89 4.67
N TYR A 15 7.88 6.44 3.66
CA TYR A 15 6.90 7.51 3.76
C TYR A 15 5.60 7.07 3.10
N PRO A 16 4.41 7.50 3.59
CA PRO A 16 3.16 7.22 2.91
C PRO A 16 3.18 7.79 1.49
N SER A 17 2.55 7.11 0.56
CA SER A 17 2.23 7.73 -0.73
C SER A 17 1.27 8.92 -0.50
N SER A 18 1.23 9.87 -1.44
CA SER A 18 0.30 10.99 -1.35
C SER A 18 -1.17 10.54 -1.25
N GLU A 19 -1.50 9.41 -1.84
CA GLU A 19 -2.86 8.82 -1.82
C GLU A 19 -3.24 8.22 -0.46
N GLU A 20 -2.26 7.89 0.37
CA GLU A 20 -2.47 7.32 1.71
C GLU A 20 -2.52 8.38 2.83
N LEU A 21 -2.35 9.65 2.47
CA LEU A 21 -2.50 10.74 3.43
C LEU A 21 -3.96 10.89 3.88
N PRO A 22 -4.23 11.15 5.17
CA PRO A 22 -5.58 11.23 5.73
C PRO A 22 -6.25 12.58 5.38
N LEU A 23 -6.46 12.84 4.10
CA LEU A 23 -6.97 14.10 3.57
C LEU A 23 -8.41 14.00 3.03
N SER A 24 -9.15 13.01 3.48
CA SER A 24 -10.48 12.66 2.97
C SER A 24 -11.53 13.77 3.14
N GLU A 25 -11.41 14.62 4.15
CA GLU A 25 -12.33 15.74 4.39
C GLU A 25 -12.11 16.96 3.49
N LEU A 26 -11.03 16.98 2.73
CA LEU A 26 -10.66 18.10 1.88
C LEU A 26 -11.24 17.95 0.45
N SER A 27 -11.50 19.06 -0.19
CA SER A 27 -11.83 19.08 -1.61
C SER A 27 -10.68 18.55 -2.47
N ALA A 28 -10.97 18.09 -3.69
CA ALA A 28 -9.96 17.60 -4.61
C ALA A 28 -8.82 18.63 -4.87
N ALA A 29 -9.18 19.91 -5.02
CA ALA A 29 -8.19 20.96 -5.24
C ALA A 29 -7.27 21.20 -4.04
N GLU A 30 -7.81 21.12 -2.81
CA GLU A 30 -7.03 21.25 -1.59
C GLU A 30 -6.10 20.05 -1.41
N ARG A 31 -6.60 18.83 -1.65
CA ARG A 31 -5.77 17.60 -1.62
C ARG A 31 -4.60 17.71 -2.58
N PHE A 32 -4.83 18.13 -3.83
CA PHE A 32 -3.80 18.28 -4.84
C PHE A 32 -2.68 19.23 -4.38
N ARG A 33 -3.05 20.38 -3.81
CA ARG A 33 -2.06 21.34 -3.27
C ARG A 33 -1.25 20.78 -2.11
N ILE A 34 -1.88 19.96 -1.25
CA ILE A 34 -1.18 19.34 -0.13
C ILE A 34 -0.24 18.25 -0.63
N TYR A 35 -0.66 17.46 -1.62
CA TYR A 35 0.19 16.46 -2.24
C TYR A 35 1.45 17.09 -2.85
N ASP A 36 1.31 18.15 -3.63
CA ASP A 36 2.46 18.88 -4.21
C ASP A 36 3.41 19.40 -3.13
N LEU A 37 2.88 19.97 -2.06
CA LEU A 37 3.69 20.47 -0.94
C LEU A 37 4.39 19.34 -0.17
N TYR A 38 3.70 18.24 0.05
CA TYR A 38 4.23 17.06 0.72
C TYR A 38 5.39 16.46 -0.06
N GLU A 39 5.20 16.19 -1.35
CA GLU A 39 6.26 15.65 -2.21
C GLU A 39 7.44 16.62 -2.34
N ALA A 40 7.18 17.92 -2.50
CA ALA A 40 8.24 18.94 -2.53
C ALA A 40 9.06 18.92 -1.23
N GLN A 41 8.41 18.77 -0.08
CA GLN A 41 9.08 18.67 1.20
C GLN A 41 9.92 17.38 1.33
N LEU A 42 9.43 16.26 0.85
CA LEU A 42 10.19 15.00 0.82
C LEU A 42 11.45 15.16 -0.03
N ARG A 43 11.33 15.69 -1.27
CA ARG A 43 12.47 15.93 -2.16
C ARG A 43 13.50 16.88 -1.55
N GLN A 44 13.05 17.96 -0.87
CA GLN A 44 13.95 18.89 -0.16
C GLN A 44 14.74 18.21 0.97
N ASN A 45 14.17 17.15 1.57
CA ASN A 45 14.85 16.36 2.59
C ASN A 45 15.66 15.20 2.01
N GLY A 46 15.85 15.15 0.70
CA GLY A 46 16.66 14.12 0.02
C GLY A 46 15.98 12.77 -0.12
N VAL A 47 14.63 12.73 -0.04
CA VAL A 47 13.88 11.52 -0.31
C VAL A 47 13.74 11.35 -1.82
N GLU A 48 14.20 10.24 -2.34
CA GLU A 48 13.89 9.79 -3.69
C GLU A 48 12.45 9.28 -3.73
N LEU A 49 11.63 9.82 -4.64
CA LEU A 49 10.23 9.44 -4.81
C LEU A 49 10.01 8.57 -6.06
N GLU A 50 11.01 8.51 -6.92
CA GLU A 50 10.95 7.75 -8.16
C GLU A 50 11.70 6.42 -7.98
N HIS A 51 10.97 5.40 -7.52
CA HIS A 51 11.43 4.02 -7.47
C HIS A 51 10.59 3.18 -8.42
N ASP A 52 11.16 2.10 -8.93
CA ASP A 52 10.36 1.05 -9.54
C ASP A 52 9.78 0.15 -8.43
N PRO A 53 8.47 0.20 -8.17
CA PRO A 53 7.86 -0.63 -7.13
C PRO A 53 8.10 -2.13 -7.37
N ALA A 54 8.27 -2.55 -8.63
CA ALA A 54 8.56 -3.93 -9.00
C ALA A 54 9.93 -4.41 -8.49
N GLU A 55 10.87 -3.50 -8.22
CA GLU A 55 12.17 -3.83 -7.63
C GLU A 55 12.19 -3.75 -6.10
N CYS A 56 11.08 -3.42 -5.47
CA CYS A 56 11.00 -3.22 -4.03
C CYS A 56 10.74 -4.51 -3.26
N PHE A 57 11.60 -4.78 -2.28
CA PHE A 57 11.43 -5.86 -1.30
C PHE A 57 11.53 -5.26 0.09
N GLN A 58 10.43 -5.29 0.84
CA GLN A 58 10.47 -4.69 2.18
C GLN A 58 9.52 -5.38 3.17
N LEU A 59 9.83 -5.21 4.44
CA LEU A 59 8.98 -5.60 5.56
C LEU A 59 8.56 -4.35 6.32
N LEU A 60 7.26 -4.25 6.59
CA LEU A 60 6.65 -3.13 7.31
C LEU A 60 6.83 -1.76 6.59
N GLY A 61 6.41 -0.69 7.24
CA GLY A 61 6.49 0.66 6.69
C GLY A 61 5.35 0.95 5.70
N TYR A 62 5.63 1.83 4.74
CA TYR A 62 4.70 2.22 3.68
C TYR A 62 5.09 1.55 2.37
N ALA A 63 4.10 1.08 1.63
CA ALA A 63 4.31 0.37 0.37
C ALA A 63 4.78 1.30 -0.75
N GLU A 64 5.61 0.77 -1.63
CA GLU A 64 5.84 1.35 -2.95
C GLU A 64 4.77 0.80 -3.89
N LEU A 65 3.80 1.62 -4.29
CA LEU A 65 2.58 1.20 -4.98
C LEU A 65 2.69 1.35 -6.50
N ILE A 66 2.13 0.40 -7.26
CA ILE A 66 2.05 0.47 -8.74
C ILE A 66 0.75 1.13 -9.19
N GLN A 67 -0.38 0.74 -8.60
CA GLN A 67 -1.73 1.11 -9.09
C GLN A 67 -2.53 1.96 -8.08
N GLY A 68 -1.90 2.50 -7.06
CA GLY A 68 -2.56 3.30 -6.05
C GLY A 68 -2.84 2.57 -4.73
N SER A 69 -3.53 3.25 -3.81
CA SER A 69 -3.69 2.78 -2.42
C SER A 69 -4.46 1.48 -2.30
N ILE A 70 -3.88 0.51 -1.59
CA ILE A 70 -4.48 -0.79 -1.25
C ILE A 70 -5.38 -0.70 0.00
N LEU A 71 -5.29 0.38 0.76
CA LEU A 71 -5.99 0.51 2.05
C LEU A 71 -7.52 0.42 1.91
N LEU A 72 -8.09 0.95 0.82
CA LEU A 72 -9.51 0.82 0.54
C LEU A 72 -9.89 -0.65 0.27
N GLU A 73 -9.08 -1.37 -0.51
CA GLU A 73 -9.34 -2.78 -0.79
C GLU A 73 -9.24 -3.64 0.47
N CYS A 74 -8.29 -3.34 1.36
CA CYS A 74 -8.20 -3.96 2.69
C CYS A 74 -9.49 -3.73 3.51
N ALA A 75 -10.01 -2.51 3.50
CA ALA A 75 -11.25 -2.16 4.20
C ALA A 75 -12.46 -2.87 3.60
N MET A 76 -12.58 -2.91 2.28
CA MET A 76 -13.63 -3.65 1.57
C MET A 76 -13.58 -5.14 1.87
N HIS A 77 -12.38 -5.74 1.83
CA HIS A 77 -12.19 -7.14 2.18
C HIS A 77 -12.68 -7.45 3.60
N ALA A 78 -12.30 -6.61 4.57
CA ALA A 78 -12.74 -6.77 5.96
C ALA A 78 -14.25 -6.63 6.14
N ALA A 79 -14.90 -5.81 5.31
CA ALA A 79 -16.35 -5.62 5.30
C ALA A 79 -17.10 -6.68 4.47
N GLY A 80 -16.40 -7.56 3.76
CA GLY A 80 -16.98 -8.56 2.85
C GLY A 80 -17.62 -7.94 1.61
N LEU A 81 -17.13 -6.78 1.16
CA LEU A 81 -17.64 -6.03 0.02
C LEU A 81 -16.77 -6.28 -1.22
N ASN A 82 -17.39 -6.29 -2.38
CA ASN A 82 -16.72 -6.18 -3.68
C ASN A 82 -16.90 -4.77 -4.27
N TRP A 83 -16.34 -4.49 -5.45
CA TRP A 83 -16.41 -3.18 -6.09
C TRP A 83 -17.84 -2.77 -6.49
N ASP A 84 -18.69 -3.73 -6.87
CA ASP A 84 -20.09 -3.45 -7.19
C ASP A 84 -20.88 -3.06 -5.94
N ASP A 85 -20.60 -3.71 -4.81
CA ASP A 85 -21.19 -3.35 -3.50
C ASP A 85 -20.72 -1.96 -3.06
N TYR A 86 -19.41 -1.68 -3.19
CA TYR A 86 -18.83 -0.37 -2.86
C TYR A 86 -19.46 0.76 -3.70
N ALA A 87 -19.68 0.54 -4.99
CA ALA A 87 -20.29 1.53 -5.88
C ALA A 87 -21.74 1.88 -5.50
N GLN A 88 -22.44 1.01 -4.76
CA GLN A 88 -23.81 1.24 -4.30
C GLN A 88 -23.88 1.96 -2.93
N LEU A 89 -22.75 2.08 -2.23
CA LEU A 89 -22.69 2.79 -0.96
C LEU A 89 -22.92 4.30 -1.16
N SER A 90 -23.58 4.92 -0.19
CA SER A 90 -23.64 6.37 -0.12
C SER A 90 -22.26 6.97 0.12
N ALA A 91 -22.06 8.23 -0.25
CA ALA A 91 -20.79 8.94 -0.04
C ALA A 91 -20.33 8.90 1.44
N LYS A 92 -21.28 8.93 2.38
CA LYS A 92 -20.97 8.82 3.82
C LYS A 92 -20.45 7.44 4.22
N GLU A 93 -21.03 6.39 3.65
CA GLU A 93 -20.60 5.00 3.90
C GLU A 93 -19.24 4.72 3.25
N GLN A 94 -19.02 5.20 2.03
CA GLN A 94 -17.71 5.13 1.37
C GLN A 94 -16.63 5.83 2.20
N GLN A 95 -16.94 7.03 2.71
CA GLN A 95 -16.04 7.77 3.57
C GLN A 95 -15.71 7.01 4.88
N ALA A 96 -16.72 6.48 5.54
CA ALA A 96 -16.54 5.68 6.76
C ALA A 96 -15.69 4.42 6.50
N LEU A 97 -15.85 3.79 5.33
CA LEU A 97 -15.05 2.64 4.93
C LEU A 97 -13.58 3.02 4.69
N LEU A 98 -13.33 4.14 4.00
CA LEU A 98 -11.96 4.67 3.78
C LEU A 98 -11.22 4.91 5.09
N GLU A 99 -11.91 5.42 6.12
CA GLU A 99 -11.31 5.66 7.44
C GLU A 99 -10.82 4.37 8.09
N THR A 100 -11.52 3.24 7.87
CA THR A 100 -11.10 1.93 8.40
C THR A 100 -9.86 1.38 7.70
N GLY A 101 -9.54 1.85 6.49
CA GLY A 101 -8.30 1.53 5.80
C GLY A 101 -7.06 1.90 6.62
N GLY A 102 -7.13 2.99 7.39
CA GLY A 102 -6.05 3.42 8.29
C GLY A 102 -5.72 2.45 9.44
N GLU A 103 -6.55 1.44 9.67
CA GLU A 103 -6.27 0.37 10.64
C GLU A 103 -5.30 -0.70 10.09
N TRP A 104 -5.04 -0.68 8.79
CA TRP A 104 -4.16 -1.62 8.11
C TRP A 104 -2.75 -1.07 7.98
N THR A 105 -1.80 -1.97 7.83
CA THR A 105 -0.39 -1.66 7.59
C THR A 105 0.22 -2.71 6.67
N LEU A 106 1.22 -2.30 5.92
CA LEU A 106 2.03 -3.24 5.14
C LEU A 106 2.74 -4.20 6.10
N LEU A 107 2.62 -5.50 5.85
CA LEU A 107 3.41 -6.54 6.49
C LEU A 107 4.66 -6.84 5.66
N ALA A 108 4.47 -7.04 4.36
CA ALA A 108 5.56 -7.32 3.43
C ALA A 108 5.19 -6.92 2.00
N GLN A 109 6.19 -6.54 1.23
CA GLN A 109 6.12 -6.31 -0.22
C GLN A 109 7.21 -7.11 -0.89
N PHE A 110 6.84 -7.78 -1.99
CA PHE A 110 7.77 -8.53 -2.84
C PHE A 110 7.56 -8.13 -4.29
N GLY A 111 8.58 -7.53 -4.86
CA GLY A 111 8.64 -7.20 -6.27
C GLY A 111 9.08 -8.36 -7.14
N THR A 112 9.17 -8.13 -8.43
CA THR A 112 9.69 -9.07 -9.41
C THR A 112 11.20 -9.21 -9.27
N LEU A 113 11.71 -10.44 -9.17
CA LEU A 113 13.14 -10.73 -9.00
C LEU A 113 13.82 -11.05 -10.33
N SER A 114 13.09 -11.67 -11.24
CA SER A 114 13.59 -12.12 -12.54
C SER A 114 12.42 -12.65 -13.38
N ASP A 115 12.68 -12.98 -14.63
CA ASP A 115 11.69 -13.66 -15.49
C ASP A 115 11.19 -15.00 -14.91
N GLU A 116 11.95 -15.63 -14.00
CA GLU A 116 11.55 -16.88 -13.33
C GLU A 116 10.69 -16.64 -12.07
N LEU A 117 10.77 -15.45 -11.49
CA LEU A 117 9.95 -15.03 -10.35
C LEU A 117 9.37 -13.63 -10.62
N MET A 118 8.33 -13.63 -11.42
CA MET A 118 7.58 -12.45 -11.83
C MET A 118 6.13 -12.57 -11.36
N PHE A 119 5.60 -11.48 -10.83
CA PHE A 119 4.22 -11.39 -10.38
C PHE A 119 3.40 -10.61 -11.40
N GLY A 120 2.51 -11.31 -12.14
CA GLY A 120 1.78 -10.68 -13.24
C GLY A 120 2.72 -10.17 -14.33
N ASP A 121 2.52 -8.94 -14.78
CA ASP A 121 3.42 -8.24 -15.72
C ASP A 121 4.32 -7.26 -14.93
N CYS A 122 5.49 -7.74 -14.54
CA CYS A 122 6.46 -7.00 -13.70
C CYS A 122 5.85 -6.40 -12.43
N GLY A 123 4.96 -7.12 -11.77
CA GLY A 123 4.20 -6.61 -10.63
C GLY A 123 4.81 -6.85 -9.27
N CYS A 124 4.05 -6.47 -8.25
CA CYS A 124 4.34 -6.65 -6.83
C CYS A 124 3.23 -7.39 -6.11
N ILE A 125 3.61 -8.24 -5.18
CA ILE A 125 2.70 -8.80 -4.18
C ILE A 125 2.84 -8.02 -2.88
N TYR A 126 1.70 -7.61 -2.35
CA TYR A 126 1.60 -6.88 -1.08
C TYR A 126 0.83 -7.72 -0.07
N PHE A 127 1.39 -7.85 1.11
CA PHE A 127 0.74 -8.46 2.26
C PHE A 127 0.40 -7.36 3.25
N TYR A 128 -0.89 -7.14 3.47
CA TYR A 128 -1.41 -6.19 4.46
C TYR A 128 -2.02 -6.93 5.64
N ILE A 129 -1.92 -6.34 6.82
CA ILE A 129 -2.47 -6.88 8.06
C ILE A 129 -3.04 -5.74 8.90
N ARG A 130 -4.11 -6.02 9.66
CA ARG A 130 -4.59 -5.03 10.63
C ARG A 130 -3.56 -4.86 11.75
N LYS A 131 -3.38 -3.63 12.20
CA LYS A 131 -2.40 -3.29 13.24
C LYS A 131 -2.61 -4.12 14.52
N ASP A 132 -3.88 -4.38 14.90
CA ASP A 132 -4.22 -5.21 16.06
C ASP A 132 -3.91 -6.70 15.83
N ASP A 133 -4.13 -7.20 14.61
CA ASP A 133 -3.79 -8.57 14.24
C ASP A 133 -2.28 -8.77 14.20
N LEU A 134 -1.53 -7.78 13.71
CA LEU A 134 -0.06 -7.78 13.75
C LEU A 134 0.45 -7.82 15.20
N ALA A 135 -0.08 -6.95 16.07
CA ALA A 135 0.28 -6.92 17.49
C ALA A 135 -0.03 -8.26 18.20
N ALA A 136 -1.11 -8.93 17.80
CA ALA A 136 -1.50 -10.24 18.30
C ALA A 136 -0.85 -11.42 17.57
N GLN A 137 0.02 -11.17 16.58
CA GLN A 137 0.70 -12.16 15.74
C GLN A 137 -0.26 -13.10 14.99
N ARG A 138 -1.43 -12.58 14.58
CA ARG A 138 -2.44 -13.34 13.83
C ARG A 138 -2.19 -13.25 12.33
N PHE A 139 -1.12 -13.87 11.87
CA PHE A 139 -0.71 -13.85 10.46
C PHE A 139 -1.64 -14.65 9.52
N ASP A 140 -2.56 -15.42 10.06
CA ASP A 140 -3.66 -16.06 9.33
C ASP A 140 -4.72 -15.08 8.81
N ARG A 141 -4.63 -13.81 9.18
CA ARG A 141 -5.54 -12.71 8.78
C ARG A 141 -4.91 -11.70 7.82
N VAL A 142 -3.87 -12.11 7.16
CA VAL A 142 -3.20 -11.29 6.15
C VAL A 142 -4.07 -11.21 4.90
N TYR A 143 -4.23 -10.00 4.38
CA TYR A 143 -4.79 -9.74 3.06
C TYR A 143 -3.67 -9.65 2.03
N LEU A 144 -3.81 -10.35 0.91
CA LEU A 144 -2.88 -10.34 -0.20
C LEU A 144 -3.48 -9.53 -1.35
N ASN A 145 -2.71 -8.61 -1.87
CA ASN A 145 -3.01 -7.85 -3.09
C ASN A 145 -1.88 -8.02 -4.11
N LEU A 146 -2.21 -8.03 -5.38
CA LEU A 146 -1.28 -8.02 -6.50
C LEU A 146 -1.55 -6.77 -7.34
N GLN A 147 -0.52 -5.98 -7.57
CA GLN A 147 -0.56 -4.90 -8.56
C GLN A 147 0.51 -5.16 -9.62
N CYS A 148 0.18 -4.89 -10.88
CA CYS A 148 1.10 -5.02 -12.01
C CYS A 148 0.86 -3.88 -13.01
N GLY A 149 1.85 -3.62 -13.89
CA GLY A 149 1.80 -2.58 -14.91
C GLY A 149 0.80 -2.86 -16.03
#